data_e80eb663c2df5c1265647ad17ca88250
#
_entry.id   e80eb663c2df5c1265647ad17ca88250
#
_cell.length_a   1.000
_cell.length_b   1.000
_cell.length_c   1.000
_cell.angle_alpha   90.00
_cell.angle_beta   90.00
_cell.angle_gamma   90.00
#
_symmetry.space_group_name_H-M   'P 1'
#
loop_
_entity.id
_entity.type
_entity.pdbx_description
1 polymer ?
#
loop_
_entity_poly.entity_id
_entity_poly.type
_entity_poly.pdbx_seq_one_letter_code
_entity_poly.pdbx_strand_id
1 'polypeptide(L)'
;KTQNMMELSTVLYYVGKPREDSRVIENTAKGLVDSEVVLNATHKIKEACISYKNALLTGDFKRISELMETYWRSKLETNPHVASPEILDAYDYALQNGATGAKISGAGGGGHMVLFTEFERRHELITALKEKEGRVVPFKFVKHGVDVWRQ
;
A
#
# COMPACT_ATOMS: atom_id res chain seq x y z
N LYS A 1 12.44 7.13 17.01
CA LYS A 1 12.64 5.66 16.98
C LYS A 1 11.65 5.01 16.01
N THR A 2 10.35 5.18 16.16
CA THR A 2 9.31 4.58 15.30
C THR A 2 9.47 4.94 13.82
N GLN A 3 9.75 6.22 13.47
CA GLN A 3 9.97 6.63 12.09
C GLN A 3 11.11 5.86 11.43
N ASN A 4 12.25 5.72 12.10
CA ASN A 4 13.40 5.00 11.54
C ASN A 4 13.07 3.51 11.33
N MET A 5 12.36 2.90 12.27
CA MET A 5 11.90 1.51 12.11
C MET A 5 10.94 1.38 10.94
N MET A 6 10.02 2.33 10.76
CA MET A 6 9.12 2.37 9.58
C MET A 6 9.90 2.47 8.27
N GLU A 7 10.94 3.33 8.18
CA GLU A 7 11.79 3.41 6.99
C GLU A 7 12.52 2.10 6.70
N LEU A 8 13.03 1.44 7.75
CA LEU A 8 13.75 0.17 7.63
C LEU A 8 12.82 -1.00 7.26
N SER A 9 11.57 -0.98 7.72
CA SER A 9 10.58 -2.03 7.47
C SER A 9 9.72 -1.78 6.24
N THR A 10 9.91 -0.67 5.53
CA THR A 10 9.11 -0.34 4.35
C THR A 10 9.95 -0.42 3.08
N VAL A 11 9.38 -1.00 2.03
CA VAL A 11 9.91 -0.97 0.67
C VAL A 11 8.88 -0.32 -0.22
N LEU A 12 9.31 0.69 -1.00
CA LEU A 12 8.48 1.32 -2.01
C LEU A 12 8.82 0.72 -3.36
N TYR A 13 7.82 0.15 -4.04
CA TYR A 13 7.98 -0.53 -5.30
C TYR A 13 7.07 0.07 -6.36
N TYR A 14 7.63 0.53 -7.47
CA TYR A 14 6.87 1.02 -8.61
C TYR A 14 6.50 -0.16 -9.52
N VAL A 15 5.20 -0.44 -9.62
CA VAL A 15 4.66 -1.62 -10.36
C VAL A 15 4.43 -1.34 -11.84
N GLY A 16 4.43 -0.09 -12.28
CA GLY A 16 4.18 0.25 -13.68
C GLY A 16 3.43 1.57 -13.86
N LYS A 17 3.00 1.84 -15.09
CA LYS A 17 2.30 3.08 -15.45
C LYS A 17 1.00 3.22 -14.64
N PRO A 18 0.73 4.41 -14.08
CA PRO A 18 -0.56 4.66 -13.45
C PRO A 18 -1.68 4.56 -14.51
N ARG A 19 -2.77 3.88 -14.18
CA ARG A 19 -4.02 3.97 -14.94
C ARG A 19 -4.72 5.29 -14.63
N GLU A 20 -5.70 5.65 -15.48
CA GLU A 20 -6.56 6.80 -15.22
C GLU A 20 -7.33 6.61 -13.90
N ASP A 21 -6.87 7.27 -12.85
CA ASP A 21 -7.40 7.17 -11.48
C ASP A 21 -8.88 7.62 -11.40
N SER A 22 -9.35 8.47 -12.32
CA SER A 22 -10.71 9.00 -12.36
C SER A 22 -11.77 7.90 -12.41
N ARG A 23 -11.58 6.89 -13.25
CA ARG A 23 -12.56 5.78 -13.39
C ARG A 23 -12.64 4.92 -12.12
N VAL A 24 -11.52 4.71 -11.44
CA VAL A 24 -11.50 3.95 -10.18
C VAL A 24 -12.28 4.72 -9.11
N ILE A 25 -12.06 6.03 -9.00
CA ILE A 25 -12.74 6.89 -8.03
C ILE A 25 -14.24 6.96 -8.31
N GLU A 26 -14.64 7.20 -9.58
CA GLU A 26 -16.05 7.28 -9.99
C GLU A 26 -16.80 5.98 -9.71
N ASN A 27 -16.23 4.83 -10.08
CA ASN A 27 -16.85 3.53 -9.85
C ASN A 27 -17.00 3.22 -8.35
N THR A 28 -16.00 3.57 -7.54
CA THR A 28 -16.09 3.42 -6.09
C THR A 28 -17.19 4.33 -5.50
N ALA A 29 -17.27 5.58 -5.96
CA ALA A 29 -18.28 6.53 -5.50
C ALA A 29 -19.72 6.07 -5.84
N LYS A 30 -19.94 5.55 -7.04
CA LYS A 30 -21.21 4.93 -7.42
C LYS A 30 -21.57 3.72 -6.55
N GLY A 31 -20.59 2.83 -6.36
CA GLY A 31 -20.78 1.64 -5.52
C GLY A 31 -21.14 1.96 -4.07
N LEU A 32 -20.70 3.09 -3.51
CA LEU A 32 -21.08 3.52 -2.16
C LEU A 32 -22.58 3.80 -2.00
N VAL A 33 -23.25 4.20 -3.08
CA VAL A 33 -24.69 4.48 -3.07
C VAL A 33 -25.50 3.22 -3.38
N ASP A 34 -24.98 2.38 -4.29
CA ASP A 34 -25.74 1.31 -4.93
C ASP A 34 -25.44 -0.09 -4.37
N SER A 35 -24.43 -0.24 -3.50
CA SER A 35 -23.96 -1.55 -3.03
C SER A 35 -23.64 -1.58 -1.54
N GLU A 36 -24.39 -2.38 -0.81
CA GLU A 36 -24.11 -2.64 0.61
C GLU A 36 -22.73 -3.29 0.84
N VAL A 37 -22.24 -4.11 -0.09
CA VAL A 37 -20.92 -4.72 -0.06
C VAL A 37 -19.84 -3.64 -0.09
N VAL A 38 -19.96 -2.68 -1.01
CA VAL A 38 -19.00 -1.56 -1.14
C VAL A 38 -19.05 -0.65 0.08
N LEU A 39 -20.22 -0.39 0.62
CA LEU A 39 -20.40 0.40 1.83
C LEU A 39 -19.72 -0.27 3.03
N ASN A 40 -19.96 -1.55 3.25
CA ASN A 40 -19.37 -2.33 4.33
C ASN A 40 -17.84 -2.43 4.18
N ALA A 41 -17.35 -2.66 2.98
CA ALA A 41 -15.90 -2.67 2.70
C ALA A 41 -15.25 -1.30 3.02
N THR A 42 -15.95 -0.21 2.70
CA THR A 42 -15.48 1.15 3.01
C THR A 42 -15.45 1.42 4.52
N HIS A 43 -16.43 0.91 5.27
CA HIS A 43 -16.40 0.97 6.74
C HIS A 43 -15.21 0.19 7.31
N LYS A 44 -14.92 -1.01 6.82
CA LYS A 44 -13.73 -1.79 7.21
C LYS A 44 -12.43 -1.02 6.93
N ILE A 45 -12.32 -0.34 5.79
CA ILE A 45 -11.17 0.51 5.46
C ILE A 45 -11.02 1.64 6.48
N LYS A 46 -12.10 2.32 6.84
CA LYS A 46 -12.09 3.40 7.83
C LYS A 46 -11.62 2.90 9.20
N GLU A 47 -12.13 1.78 9.66
CA GLU A 47 -11.74 1.16 10.93
C GLU A 47 -10.29 0.71 10.93
N ALA A 48 -9.84 0.11 9.82
CA ALA A 48 -8.44 -0.27 9.63
C ALA A 48 -7.51 0.95 9.70
N CYS A 49 -7.89 2.09 9.11
CA CYS A 49 -7.11 3.33 9.17
C CYS A 49 -6.98 3.89 10.60
N ILE A 50 -8.06 3.84 11.40
CA ILE A 50 -8.04 4.27 12.82
C ILE A 50 -7.10 3.36 13.63
N SER A 51 -7.24 2.05 13.44
CA SER A 51 -6.39 1.05 14.10
C SER A 51 -4.92 1.17 13.68
N TYR A 52 -4.67 1.43 12.39
CA TYR A 52 -3.33 1.66 11.84
C TYR A 52 -2.65 2.87 12.49
N LYS A 53 -3.37 3.99 12.65
CA LYS A 53 -2.86 5.15 13.37
C LYS A 53 -2.41 4.77 14.79
N ASN A 54 -3.21 4.01 15.52
CA ASN A 54 -2.90 3.59 16.89
C ASN A 54 -1.67 2.66 16.92
N ALA A 55 -1.59 1.69 16.00
CA ALA A 55 -0.44 0.81 15.86
C ALA A 55 0.87 1.57 15.55
N LEU A 56 0.80 2.62 14.69
CA LEU A 56 1.93 3.51 14.44
C LEU A 56 2.40 4.26 15.68
N LEU A 57 1.47 4.79 16.47
CA LEU A 57 1.77 5.55 17.69
C LEU A 57 2.40 4.67 18.78
N THR A 58 2.00 3.41 18.86
CA THR A 58 2.53 2.42 19.82
C THR A 58 3.76 1.69 19.30
N GLY A 59 4.05 1.75 17.99
CA GLY A 59 5.16 1.01 17.36
C GLY A 59 4.87 -0.49 17.23
N ASP A 60 3.60 -0.87 17.11
CA ASP A 60 3.18 -2.26 16.90
C ASP A 60 3.27 -2.63 15.40
N PHE A 61 4.47 -3.01 14.98
CA PHE A 61 4.77 -3.31 13.59
C PHE A 61 4.05 -4.57 13.07
N LYS A 62 3.81 -5.56 13.94
CA LYS A 62 3.04 -6.74 13.56
C LYS A 62 1.61 -6.35 13.22
N ARG A 63 1.00 -5.54 14.06
CA ARG A 63 -0.36 -5.04 13.85
C ARG A 63 -0.47 -4.18 12.59
N ILE A 64 0.56 -3.40 12.26
CA ILE A 64 0.63 -2.62 11.01
C ILE A 64 0.51 -3.53 9.79
N SER A 65 1.25 -4.65 9.74
CA SER A 65 1.19 -5.63 8.65
C SER A 65 -0.20 -6.23 8.48
N GLU A 66 -0.82 -6.69 9.57
CA GLU A 66 -2.17 -7.26 9.57
C GLU A 66 -3.22 -6.25 9.05
N LEU A 67 -3.09 -4.99 9.46
CA LEU A 67 -4.01 -3.92 9.05
C LEU A 67 -3.80 -3.51 7.59
N MET A 68 -2.59 -3.59 7.06
CA MET A 68 -2.34 -3.39 5.62
C MET A 68 -3.05 -4.45 4.79
N GLU A 69 -3.01 -5.71 5.21
CA GLU A 69 -3.72 -6.81 4.56
C GLU A 69 -5.24 -6.61 4.62
N THR A 70 -5.77 -6.28 5.80
CA THR A 70 -7.20 -5.97 5.99
C THR A 70 -7.64 -4.83 5.07
N TYR A 71 -6.86 -3.74 5.03
CA TYR A 71 -7.10 -2.62 4.14
C TYR A 71 -7.13 -3.05 2.67
N TRP A 72 -6.11 -3.82 2.24
CA TRP A 72 -5.98 -4.22 0.84
C TRP A 72 -7.14 -5.09 0.38
N ARG A 73 -7.51 -6.12 1.15
CA ARG A 73 -8.68 -6.98 0.86
C ARG A 73 -9.96 -6.17 0.76
N SER A 74 -10.21 -5.30 1.74
CA SER A 74 -11.40 -4.43 1.71
C SER A 74 -11.36 -3.46 0.53
N LYS A 75 -10.19 -2.98 0.12
CA LYS A 75 -10.03 -2.12 -1.05
C LYS A 75 -10.41 -2.84 -2.35
N LEU A 76 -10.03 -4.11 -2.50
CA LEU A 76 -10.45 -4.94 -3.64
C LEU A 76 -11.98 -5.17 -3.67
N GLU A 77 -12.63 -5.31 -2.50
CA GLU A 77 -14.09 -5.42 -2.40
C GLU A 77 -14.80 -4.13 -2.85
N THR A 78 -14.17 -2.95 -2.73
CA THR A 78 -14.82 -1.68 -3.15
C THR A 78 -14.90 -1.53 -4.66
N ASN A 79 -13.94 -2.10 -5.41
CA ASN A 79 -13.92 -1.98 -6.86
C ASN A 79 -12.95 -3.02 -7.46
N PRO A 80 -13.41 -3.93 -8.32
CA PRO A 80 -12.55 -4.93 -8.96
C PRO A 80 -11.46 -4.32 -9.88
N HIS A 81 -11.61 -3.06 -10.28
CA HIS A 81 -10.61 -2.38 -11.12
C HIS A 81 -9.50 -1.66 -10.33
N VAL A 82 -9.50 -1.78 -9.00
CA VAL A 82 -8.43 -1.23 -8.13
C VAL A 82 -7.07 -1.88 -8.40
N ALA A 83 -7.06 -3.16 -8.80
CA ALA A 83 -5.84 -3.87 -9.15
C ALA A 83 -5.96 -4.57 -10.50
N SER A 84 -4.95 -4.38 -11.35
CA SER A 84 -4.77 -5.20 -12.55
C SER A 84 -4.16 -6.57 -12.20
N PRO A 85 -4.20 -7.57 -13.11
CA PRO A 85 -3.55 -8.85 -12.89
C PRO A 85 -2.05 -8.71 -12.55
N GLU A 86 -1.36 -7.75 -13.15
CA GLU A 86 0.06 -7.50 -12.90
C GLU A 86 0.30 -6.97 -11.49
N ILE A 87 -0.63 -6.15 -10.96
CA ILE A 87 -0.56 -5.66 -9.58
C ILE A 87 -0.78 -6.81 -8.60
N LEU A 88 -1.75 -7.69 -8.88
CA LEU A 88 -2.03 -8.85 -8.05
C LEU A 88 -0.85 -9.82 -8.05
N ASP A 89 -0.24 -10.09 -9.22
CA ASP A 89 0.96 -10.90 -9.33
C ASP A 89 2.13 -10.31 -8.53
N ALA A 90 2.37 -9.01 -8.65
CA ALA A 90 3.42 -8.34 -7.89
C ALA A 90 3.16 -8.37 -6.37
N TYR A 91 1.90 -8.23 -5.97
CA TYR A 91 1.48 -8.33 -4.57
C TYR A 91 1.74 -9.72 -4.00
N ASP A 92 1.25 -10.76 -4.68
CA ASP A 92 1.42 -12.16 -4.24
C ASP A 92 2.90 -12.56 -4.23
N TYR A 93 3.66 -12.14 -5.25
CA TYR A 93 5.09 -12.37 -5.32
C TYR A 93 5.84 -11.71 -4.16
N ALA A 94 5.49 -10.48 -3.80
CA ALA A 94 6.11 -9.80 -2.67
C ALA A 94 5.84 -10.52 -1.35
N LEU A 95 4.61 -11.00 -1.11
CA LEU A 95 4.27 -11.76 0.10
C LEU A 95 5.05 -13.08 0.18
N GLN A 96 5.21 -13.80 -0.94
CA GLN A 96 6.00 -15.03 -1.00
C GLN A 96 7.49 -14.80 -0.73
N ASN A 97 8.00 -13.59 -0.98
CA ASN A 97 9.41 -13.23 -0.84
C ASN A 97 9.72 -12.31 0.36
N GLY A 98 8.87 -12.33 1.40
CA GLY A 98 9.20 -11.72 2.68
C GLY A 98 8.47 -10.42 3.01
N ALA A 99 7.56 -9.95 2.16
CA ALA A 99 6.64 -8.92 2.60
C ALA A 99 5.64 -9.52 3.60
N THR A 100 5.34 -8.78 4.66
CA THR A 100 4.36 -9.14 5.71
C THR A 100 3.05 -8.38 5.55
N GLY A 101 3.04 -7.34 4.69
CA GLY A 101 1.86 -6.58 4.31
C GLY A 101 2.17 -5.72 3.09
N ALA A 102 1.14 -5.46 2.28
CA ALA A 102 1.29 -4.67 1.07
C ALA A 102 0.01 -3.89 0.73
N LYS A 103 0.16 -2.77 0.05
CA LYS A 103 -0.96 -2.01 -0.51
C LYS A 103 -0.50 -1.11 -1.66
N ILE A 104 -1.39 -0.87 -2.62
CA ILE A 104 -1.17 0.18 -3.62
C ILE A 104 -1.43 1.56 -3.00
N SER A 105 -0.55 2.50 -3.28
CA SER A 105 -0.69 3.90 -2.88
C SER A 105 -1.64 4.63 -3.83
N GLY A 106 -2.52 5.48 -3.29
CA GLY A 106 -3.50 6.24 -4.07
C GLY A 106 -4.81 5.50 -4.35
N ALA A 107 -5.47 5.84 -5.45
CA ALA A 107 -6.77 5.30 -5.83
C ALA A 107 -6.73 3.81 -6.18
N GLY A 108 -5.60 3.33 -6.67
CA GLY A 108 -5.42 1.99 -7.23
C GLY A 108 -5.12 2.06 -8.74
N GLY A 109 -5.12 0.91 -9.40
CA GLY A 109 -4.92 0.84 -10.84
C GLY A 109 -3.47 0.89 -11.32
N GLY A 110 -2.50 1.12 -10.44
CA GLY A 110 -1.07 1.18 -10.77
C GLY A 110 -0.26 2.09 -9.85
N GLY A 111 0.94 2.47 -10.29
CA GLY A 111 1.81 3.37 -9.56
C GLY A 111 2.69 2.67 -8.52
N HIS A 112 2.63 3.11 -7.27
CA HIS A 112 3.52 2.64 -6.22
C HIS A 112 2.80 1.68 -5.26
N MET A 113 3.44 0.56 -5.00
CA MET A 113 3.09 -0.39 -3.95
C MET A 113 3.97 -0.10 -2.72
N VAL A 114 3.33 0.06 -1.57
CA VAL A 114 4.00 0.12 -0.27
C VAL A 114 4.00 -1.28 0.30
N LEU A 115 5.18 -1.82 0.53
CA LEU A 115 5.41 -3.15 1.08
C LEU A 115 5.97 -3.01 2.49
N PHE A 116 5.48 -3.83 3.41
CA PHE A 116 6.00 -3.91 4.75
C PHE A 116 6.70 -5.26 4.95
N THR A 117 7.81 -5.27 5.66
CA THR A 117 8.63 -6.46 5.88
C THR A 117 9.36 -6.38 7.21
N GLU A 118 9.77 -7.49 7.75
CA GLU A 118 10.75 -7.52 8.84
C GLU A 118 12.09 -7.00 8.34
N PHE A 119 12.81 -6.28 9.20
CA PHE A 119 14.09 -5.66 8.84
C PHE A 119 15.09 -6.68 8.28
N GLU A 120 15.17 -7.84 8.89
CA GLU A 120 16.08 -8.93 8.53
C GLU A 120 15.79 -9.48 7.13
N ARG A 121 14.54 -9.46 6.70
CA ARG A 121 14.10 -9.96 5.39
C ARG A 121 14.04 -8.89 4.30
N ARG A 122 14.30 -7.63 4.65
CA ARG A 122 14.22 -6.50 3.71
C ARG A 122 15.13 -6.67 2.49
N HIS A 123 16.34 -7.16 2.69
CA HIS A 123 17.30 -7.38 1.59
C HIS A 123 16.83 -8.49 0.64
N GLU A 124 16.32 -9.59 1.18
CA GLU A 124 15.74 -10.69 0.43
C GLU A 124 14.59 -10.21 -0.45
N LEU A 125 13.62 -9.48 0.13
CA LEU A 125 12.50 -8.89 -0.58
C LEU A 125 12.95 -7.96 -1.72
N ILE A 126 13.90 -7.05 -1.45
CA ILE A 126 14.43 -6.13 -2.47
C ILE A 126 15.10 -6.89 -3.60
N THR A 127 15.84 -7.95 -3.30
CA THR A 127 16.52 -8.77 -4.31
C THR A 127 15.53 -9.49 -5.21
N ALA A 128 14.50 -10.10 -4.62
CA ALA A 128 13.43 -10.76 -5.37
C ALA A 128 12.68 -9.76 -6.28
N LEU A 129 12.33 -8.59 -5.76
CA LEU A 129 11.59 -7.58 -6.54
C LEU A 129 12.37 -7.04 -7.75
N LYS A 130 13.70 -7.11 -7.76
CA LYS A 130 14.51 -6.71 -8.92
C LYS A 130 14.39 -7.68 -10.11
N GLU A 131 13.88 -8.87 -9.90
CA GLU A 131 13.61 -9.86 -10.96
C GLU A 131 12.29 -9.61 -11.69
N LYS A 132 11.46 -8.69 -11.18
CA LYS A 132 10.20 -8.27 -11.80
C LYS A 132 10.38 -6.99 -12.61
N GLU A 133 9.45 -6.71 -13.53
CA GLU A 133 9.51 -5.55 -14.45
C GLU A 133 9.44 -4.18 -13.74
N GLY A 134 8.98 -4.13 -12.50
CA GLY A 134 8.92 -2.92 -11.71
C GLY A 134 10.28 -2.47 -11.18
N ARG A 135 10.27 -1.50 -10.28
CA ARG A 135 11.51 -1.02 -9.63
C ARG A 135 11.31 -0.66 -8.17
N VAL A 136 12.31 -0.99 -7.35
CA VAL A 136 12.40 -0.49 -5.98
C VAL A 136 12.78 0.99 -6.01
N VAL A 137 12.03 1.82 -5.29
CA VAL A 137 12.20 3.28 -5.24
C VAL A 137 12.77 3.67 -3.89
N PRO A 138 13.93 4.31 -3.83
CA PRO A 138 14.45 4.89 -2.59
C PRO A 138 13.51 5.97 -2.07
N PHE A 139 13.28 6.01 -0.77
CA PHE A 139 12.48 7.05 -0.14
C PHE A 139 12.97 7.39 1.26
N LYS A 140 12.51 8.53 1.79
CA LYS A 140 12.70 8.98 3.17
C LYS A 140 11.43 9.65 3.66
N PHE A 141 11.12 9.47 4.94
CA PHE A 141 10.11 10.29 5.59
C PHE A 141 10.69 11.66 5.94
N VAL A 142 10.00 12.71 5.54
CA VAL A 142 10.39 14.10 5.79
C VAL A 142 9.36 14.79 6.68
N LYS A 143 9.80 15.78 7.46
CA LYS A 143 8.92 16.54 8.36
C LYS A 143 8.18 17.68 7.66
N HIS A 144 8.76 18.19 6.58
CA HIS A 144 8.24 19.33 5.82
C HIS A 144 7.84 18.87 4.43
N GLY A 145 6.95 19.64 3.79
CA GLY A 145 6.53 19.40 2.42
C GLY A 145 7.54 19.92 1.40
N VAL A 146 7.03 20.57 0.35
CA VAL A 146 7.87 21.13 -0.71
C VAL A 146 8.67 22.31 -0.18
N ASP A 147 9.98 22.27 -0.33
CA ASP A 147 10.87 23.41 -0.10
C ASP A 147 11.13 24.11 -1.45
N VAL A 148 10.93 25.44 -1.47
CA VAL A 148 11.16 26.27 -2.65
C VAL A 148 12.23 27.30 -2.32
N TRP A 149 13.27 27.37 -3.13
CA TRP A 149 14.31 28.39 -3.04
C TRP A 149 14.45 29.12 -4.37
N ARG A 150 14.80 30.41 -4.31
CA ARG A 150 15.19 31.20 -5.47
C ARG A 150 16.73 31.27 -5.48
N GLN A 151 17.31 31.08 -6.65
CA GLN A 151 18.71 31.42 -6.91
C GLN A 151 18.83 32.92 -7.19
#